data_f4a6f95af222cee4a2ac989dc0b1771b
#
_entry.id   f4a6f95af222cee4a2ac989dc0b1771b
#
_cell.length_a   1.000
_cell.length_b   1.000
_cell.length_c   1.000
_cell.angle_alpha   90.00
_cell.angle_beta   90.00
_cell.angle_gamma   90.00
#
_symmetry.space_group_name_H-M   'P 1'
#
loop_
_entity.id
_entity.type
_entity.pdbx_description
1 polymer ?
#
loop_
_entity_poly.entity_id
_entity_poly.type
_entity_poly.pdbx_seq_one_letter_code
_entity_poly.pdbx_strand_id
1 'polypeptide(L)'
;MSAPASPYLIVSDFDGTITVADLTNVIWDRHVPYDWRAVLTPLSREGMFTPLQMIGRGYGAVTAGPEALLAEVTPTSRLRAGFETFLGTCAARGWPFEVLSHGLAFYIRPLLPPGLALTAFEGRFEDGRWRVELPAGMTLPAGRDFKAHVVACLRARHPGHAAVYVGDGRLDFPAARTCDLIFAVRDSTLAKLCAEAGIPFEPFDTFDEITRALAGS
;
A
#
# COMPACT_ATOMS: atom_id res chain seq x y z
N MET A 1 2.14 -12.51 -35.95
CA MET A 1 2.01 -11.29 -35.16
C MET A 1 1.39 -11.72 -33.85
N SER A 2 2.18 -11.74 -32.77
CA SER A 2 1.65 -12.01 -31.41
C SER A 2 0.64 -10.93 -31.08
N ALA A 3 -0.49 -11.30 -30.48
CA ALA A 3 -1.43 -10.32 -29.94
C ALA A 3 -0.64 -9.39 -28.97
N PRO A 4 -0.92 -8.08 -28.98
CA PRO A 4 -0.29 -7.19 -28.00
C PRO A 4 -0.62 -7.73 -26.61
N ALA A 5 0.41 -7.92 -25.78
CA ALA A 5 0.21 -8.28 -24.37
C ALA A 5 -0.82 -7.33 -23.76
N SER A 6 -1.80 -7.87 -23.05
CA SER A 6 -2.83 -7.05 -22.42
C SER A 6 -2.19 -5.96 -21.58
N PRO A 7 -2.62 -4.69 -21.71
CA PRO A 7 -2.06 -3.63 -20.88
C PRO A 7 -2.37 -3.91 -19.41
N TYR A 8 -1.43 -3.61 -18.51
CA TYR A 8 -1.61 -3.80 -17.08
C TYR A 8 -1.94 -2.47 -16.38
N LEU A 9 -2.79 -2.54 -15.37
CA LEU A 9 -2.96 -1.51 -14.35
C LEU A 9 -2.26 -2.01 -13.09
N ILE A 10 -1.21 -1.35 -12.69
CA ILE A 10 -0.42 -1.75 -11.52
C ILE A 10 -0.88 -0.96 -10.29
N VAL A 11 -1.26 -1.66 -9.23
CA VAL A 11 -1.60 -1.08 -7.93
C VAL A 11 -0.68 -1.71 -6.89
N SER A 12 0.13 -0.89 -6.23
CA SER A 12 1.11 -1.37 -5.25
C SER A 12 0.86 -0.74 -3.88
N ASP A 13 0.90 -1.56 -2.84
CA ASP A 13 1.09 -1.06 -1.48
C ASP A 13 2.46 -0.40 -1.33
N PHE A 14 2.65 0.38 -0.26
CA PHE A 14 3.88 1.10 0.02
C PHE A 14 4.70 0.48 1.15
N ASP A 15 4.17 0.48 2.38
CA ASP A 15 4.86 0.05 3.60
C ASP A 15 5.03 -1.47 3.61
N GLY A 16 6.29 -1.95 3.70
CA GLY A 16 6.60 -3.39 3.62
C GLY A 16 6.60 -3.97 2.20
N THR A 17 6.11 -3.21 1.21
CA THR A 17 6.02 -3.61 -0.20
C THR A 17 7.00 -2.82 -1.07
N ILE A 18 6.75 -1.54 -1.36
CA ILE A 18 7.71 -0.66 -2.06
C ILE A 18 8.90 -0.38 -1.16
N THR A 19 8.67 -0.04 0.11
CA THR A 19 9.72 -0.03 1.12
C THR A 19 9.94 -1.44 1.69
N VAL A 20 11.16 -1.73 2.12
CA VAL A 20 11.46 -3.01 2.79
C VAL A 20 10.87 -3.02 4.21
N ALA A 21 10.89 -1.88 4.90
CA ALA A 21 10.33 -1.71 6.23
C ALA A 21 8.92 -1.14 6.16
N ASP A 22 8.04 -1.52 7.10
CA ASP A 22 6.78 -0.85 7.37
C ASP A 22 7.07 0.41 8.20
N LEU A 23 6.98 1.58 7.57
CA LEU A 23 7.33 2.86 8.20
C LEU A 23 6.29 3.31 9.23
N THR A 24 5.02 2.95 9.08
CA THR A 24 4.01 3.15 10.11
C THR A 24 4.41 2.41 11.39
N ASN A 25 4.84 1.17 11.27
CA ASN A 25 5.32 0.39 12.41
C ASN A 25 6.57 1.01 13.05
N VAL A 26 7.51 1.52 12.24
CA VAL A 26 8.71 2.22 12.75
C VAL A 26 8.32 3.43 13.61
N ILE A 27 7.37 4.25 13.14
CA ILE A 27 6.87 5.41 13.89
C ILE A 27 6.16 4.96 15.18
N TRP A 28 5.27 3.99 15.08
CA TRP A 28 4.47 3.59 16.24
C TRP A 28 5.29 2.89 17.31
N ASP A 29 6.31 2.12 16.96
CA ASP A 29 7.20 1.47 17.92
C ASP A 29 7.96 2.46 18.80
N ARG A 30 8.20 3.68 18.31
CA ARG A 30 8.92 4.72 19.04
C ARG A 30 8.02 5.72 19.75
N HIS A 31 6.84 6.01 19.21
CA HIS A 31 6.03 7.14 19.62
C HIS A 31 4.71 6.77 20.28
N VAL A 32 4.19 5.55 20.06
CA VAL A 32 2.96 5.11 20.73
C VAL A 32 3.31 4.61 22.15
N PRO A 33 2.77 5.22 23.21
CA PRO A 33 3.20 4.97 24.59
C PRO A 33 2.64 3.68 25.22
N TYR A 34 2.12 2.77 24.40
CA TYR A 34 1.58 1.48 24.81
C TYR A 34 1.90 0.40 23.76
N ASP A 35 1.77 -0.85 24.12
CA ASP A 35 1.90 -1.97 23.17
C ASP A 35 0.72 -1.95 22.15
N TRP A 36 0.91 -1.18 21.07
CA TRP A 36 -0.09 -1.02 20.04
C TRP A 36 -0.41 -2.34 19.32
N ARG A 37 0.57 -3.27 19.26
CA ARG A 37 0.31 -4.59 18.66
C ARG A 37 -0.66 -5.40 19.49
N ALA A 38 -0.52 -5.38 20.80
CA ALA A 38 -1.45 -6.05 21.70
C ALA A 38 -2.83 -5.38 21.75
N VAL A 39 -2.89 -4.05 21.54
CA VAL A 39 -4.15 -3.29 21.67
C VAL A 39 -4.87 -3.13 20.33
N LEU A 40 -4.20 -2.62 19.29
CA LEU A 40 -4.86 -2.24 18.04
C LEU A 40 -5.01 -3.42 17.06
N THR A 41 -4.04 -4.34 17.03
CA THR A 41 -4.07 -5.45 16.08
C THR A 41 -5.27 -6.39 16.28
N PRO A 42 -5.61 -6.84 17.50
CA PRO A 42 -6.81 -7.65 17.71
C PRO A 42 -8.08 -6.93 17.29
N LEU A 43 -8.25 -5.65 17.68
CA LEU A 43 -9.45 -4.86 17.34
C LEU A 43 -9.66 -4.71 15.83
N SER A 44 -8.56 -4.59 15.08
CA SER A 44 -8.62 -4.58 13.61
C SER A 44 -8.97 -5.95 13.04
N ARG A 45 -8.39 -7.03 13.59
CA ARG A 45 -8.67 -8.41 13.13
C ARG A 45 -10.10 -8.86 13.38
N GLU A 46 -10.67 -8.42 14.47
CA GLU A 46 -12.06 -8.70 14.86
C GLU A 46 -13.08 -7.79 14.15
N GLY A 47 -12.62 -6.88 13.31
CA GLY A 47 -13.46 -5.95 12.56
C GLY A 47 -14.09 -4.85 13.43
N MET A 48 -13.62 -4.68 14.67
CA MET A 48 -14.09 -3.62 15.58
C MET A 48 -13.61 -2.24 15.13
N PHE A 49 -12.48 -2.17 14.45
CA PHE A 49 -11.94 -0.95 13.84
C PHE A 49 -11.77 -1.13 12.34
N THR A 50 -12.20 -0.12 11.59
CA THR A 50 -11.78 0.04 10.20
C THR A 50 -10.28 0.39 10.15
N PRO A 51 -9.58 0.18 9.00
CA PRO A 51 -8.21 0.63 8.84
C PRO A 51 -8.01 2.11 9.18
N LEU A 52 -8.92 2.99 8.74
CA LEU A 52 -8.88 4.42 9.05
C LEU A 52 -8.94 4.68 10.57
N GLN A 53 -9.82 3.99 11.29
CA GLN A 53 -9.94 4.13 12.74
C GLN A 53 -8.70 3.60 13.45
N MET A 54 -8.14 2.46 13.01
CA MET A 54 -6.92 1.89 13.56
C MET A 54 -5.72 2.83 13.38
N ILE A 55 -5.51 3.32 12.16
CA ILE A 55 -4.42 4.26 11.83
C ILE A 55 -4.61 5.57 12.59
N GLY A 56 -5.84 6.10 12.62
CA GLY A 56 -6.17 7.30 13.38
C GLY A 56 -5.93 7.15 14.89
N ARG A 57 -6.20 5.97 15.46
CA ARG A 57 -5.95 5.71 16.87
C ARG A 57 -4.46 5.64 17.20
N GLY A 58 -3.67 4.97 16.35
CA GLY A 58 -2.22 4.90 16.49
C GLY A 58 -1.56 6.28 16.39
N TYR A 59 -1.80 6.99 15.30
CA TYR A 59 -1.23 8.33 15.11
C TYR A 59 -1.77 9.36 16.13
N GLY A 60 -3.01 9.24 16.59
CA GLY A 60 -3.56 10.11 17.65
C GLY A 60 -2.80 10.05 18.99
N ALA A 61 -1.98 9.02 19.20
CA ALA A 61 -1.08 8.89 20.35
C ALA A 61 0.33 9.46 20.08
N VAL A 62 0.66 9.80 18.83
CA VAL A 62 1.97 10.34 18.44
C VAL A 62 1.96 11.86 18.61
N THR A 63 2.92 12.38 19.36
CA THR A 63 3.06 13.84 19.64
C THR A 63 4.16 14.51 18.82
N ALA A 64 5.00 13.72 18.14
CA ALA A 64 6.02 14.25 17.23
C ALA A 64 5.39 14.79 15.95
N GLY A 65 5.86 15.93 15.46
CA GLY A 65 5.37 16.58 14.25
C GLY A 65 5.92 15.94 12.95
N PRO A 66 5.39 16.36 11.79
CA PRO A 66 5.69 15.72 10.51
C PRO A 66 7.17 15.77 10.14
N GLU A 67 7.85 16.87 10.38
CA GLU A 67 9.29 17.02 10.07
C GLU A 67 10.15 16.05 10.87
N ALA A 68 9.87 15.91 12.17
CA ALA A 68 10.58 15.00 13.04
C ALA A 68 10.35 13.53 12.63
N LEU A 69 9.11 13.16 12.34
CA LEU A 69 8.78 11.81 11.90
C LEU A 69 9.40 11.50 10.51
N LEU A 70 9.37 12.45 9.58
CA LEU A 70 9.99 12.26 8.27
C LEU A 70 11.51 12.06 8.38
N ALA A 71 12.19 12.88 9.18
CA ALA A 71 13.62 12.72 9.44
C ALA A 71 13.95 11.35 10.06
N GLU A 72 13.06 10.82 10.88
CA GLU A 72 13.22 9.52 11.53
C GLU A 72 13.04 8.33 10.57
N VAL A 73 12.04 8.37 9.69
CA VAL A 73 11.76 7.24 8.79
C VAL A 73 12.65 7.23 7.56
N THR A 74 13.16 8.39 7.11
CA THR A 74 13.99 8.50 5.91
C THR A 74 15.19 7.53 5.89
N PRO A 75 15.97 7.35 6.97
CA PRO A 75 17.08 6.39 6.98
C PRO A 75 16.65 4.92 6.83
N THR A 76 15.42 4.60 7.18
CA THR A 76 14.86 3.24 7.13
C THR A 76 13.99 2.98 5.91
N SER A 77 13.72 4.01 5.10
CA SER A 77 12.84 3.98 3.93
C SER A 77 13.47 3.38 2.67
N ARG A 78 14.38 2.39 2.84
CA ARG A 78 15.00 1.72 1.71
C ARG A 78 13.95 1.12 0.79
N LEU A 79 13.97 1.55 -0.48
CA LEU A 79 13.11 0.98 -1.52
C LEU A 79 13.53 -0.46 -1.83
N ARG A 80 12.57 -1.31 -2.12
CA ARG A 80 12.81 -2.68 -2.55
C ARG A 80 13.51 -2.69 -3.90
N ALA A 81 14.51 -3.58 -4.03
CA ALA A 81 15.32 -3.68 -5.24
C ALA A 81 14.46 -3.81 -6.50
N GLY A 82 14.89 -3.13 -7.56
CA GLY A 82 14.21 -3.14 -8.87
C GLY A 82 13.01 -2.20 -8.98
N PHE A 83 12.58 -1.50 -7.90
CA PHE A 83 11.39 -0.65 -7.95
C PHE A 83 11.47 0.46 -9.00
N GLU A 84 12.57 1.22 -9.04
CA GLU A 84 12.75 2.30 -10.02
C GLU A 84 12.79 1.78 -11.46
N THR A 85 13.46 0.65 -11.68
CA THR A 85 13.52 -0.03 -12.99
C THR A 85 12.13 -0.49 -13.42
N PHE A 86 11.33 -1.02 -12.49
CA PHE A 86 9.96 -1.42 -12.75
C PHE A 86 9.06 -0.24 -13.12
N LEU A 87 9.18 0.90 -12.42
CA LEU A 87 8.48 2.13 -12.79
C LEU A 87 8.84 2.59 -14.20
N GLY A 88 10.14 2.56 -14.55
CA GLY A 88 10.60 2.86 -15.89
C GLY A 88 9.96 1.92 -16.94
N THR A 89 9.83 0.65 -16.62
CA THR A 89 9.16 -0.33 -17.48
C THR A 89 7.67 -0.03 -17.63
N CYS A 90 6.98 0.29 -16.54
CA CYS A 90 5.57 0.68 -16.58
C CYS A 90 5.37 1.91 -17.47
N ALA A 91 6.20 2.94 -17.30
CA ALA A 91 6.15 4.15 -18.11
C ALA A 91 6.38 3.85 -19.61
N ALA A 92 7.40 3.07 -19.94
CA ALA A 92 7.74 2.70 -21.31
C ALA A 92 6.64 1.88 -22.00
N ARG A 93 5.89 1.08 -21.22
CA ARG A 93 4.79 0.24 -21.72
C ARG A 93 3.42 0.91 -21.63
N GLY A 94 3.34 2.13 -21.07
CA GLY A 94 2.08 2.84 -20.87
C GLY A 94 1.17 2.14 -19.84
N TRP A 95 1.75 1.41 -18.88
CA TRP A 95 1.01 0.78 -17.79
C TRP A 95 0.78 1.81 -16.68
N PRO A 96 -0.47 2.18 -16.38
CA PRO A 96 -0.76 3.02 -15.22
C PRO A 96 -0.25 2.37 -13.93
N PHE A 97 0.39 3.17 -13.08
CA PHE A 97 0.92 2.75 -11.78
C PHE A 97 0.33 3.63 -10.68
N GLU A 98 -0.27 3.01 -9.67
CA GLU A 98 -0.83 3.69 -8.50
C GLU A 98 -0.23 3.11 -7.23
N VAL A 99 0.30 3.99 -6.37
CA VAL A 99 0.63 3.62 -4.99
C VAL A 99 -0.63 3.75 -4.14
N LEU A 100 -1.01 2.68 -3.44
CA LEU A 100 -2.23 2.60 -2.64
C LEU A 100 -1.91 2.14 -1.22
N SER A 101 -1.91 3.06 -0.25
CA SER A 101 -1.46 2.78 1.10
C SER A 101 -2.46 3.21 2.17
N HIS A 102 -2.47 2.49 3.31
CA HIS A 102 -3.10 2.94 4.55
C HIS A 102 -2.16 3.84 5.37
N GLY A 103 -0.89 3.97 4.99
CA GLY A 103 0.04 4.94 5.56
C GLY A 103 -0.36 6.38 5.26
N LEU A 104 0.39 7.34 5.80
CA LEU A 104 0.06 8.75 5.66
C LEU A 104 0.85 9.40 4.51
N ALA A 105 0.16 10.17 3.69
CA ALA A 105 0.73 10.83 2.51
C ALA A 105 1.93 11.73 2.85
N PHE A 106 1.98 12.31 4.07
CA PHE A 106 3.04 13.22 4.47
C PHE A 106 4.44 12.58 4.43
N TYR A 107 4.59 11.30 4.76
CA TYR A 107 5.88 10.61 4.69
C TYR A 107 6.06 9.81 3.40
N ILE A 108 4.96 9.34 2.79
CA ILE A 108 5.05 8.56 1.55
C ILE A 108 5.46 9.45 0.37
N ARG A 109 4.81 10.60 0.21
CA ARG A 109 5.02 11.49 -0.94
C ARG A 109 6.48 11.91 -1.14
N PRO A 110 7.23 12.34 -0.09
CA PRO A 110 8.64 12.72 -0.24
C PRO A 110 9.57 11.57 -0.62
N LEU A 111 9.17 10.32 -0.41
CA LEU A 111 9.96 9.12 -0.70
C LEU A 111 9.70 8.55 -2.10
N LEU A 112 8.70 9.07 -2.80
CA LEU A 112 8.33 8.63 -4.15
C LEU A 112 8.83 9.61 -5.21
N PRO A 113 9.08 9.13 -6.43
CA PRO A 113 9.37 10.01 -7.56
C PRO A 113 8.27 11.08 -7.75
N PRO A 114 8.65 12.32 -8.10
CA PRO A 114 7.68 13.38 -8.36
C PRO A 114 6.65 12.97 -9.42
N GLY A 115 5.37 13.26 -9.14
CA GLY A 115 4.27 12.99 -10.07
C GLY A 115 3.75 11.55 -10.09
N LEU A 116 4.36 10.61 -9.35
CA LEU A 116 3.81 9.27 -9.22
C LEU A 116 2.45 9.32 -8.51
N ALA A 117 1.46 8.63 -9.07
CA ALA A 117 0.12 8.59 -8.51
C ALA A 117 0.13 7.91 -7.13
N LEU A 118 -0.53 8.54 -6.15
CA LEU A 118 -0.61 8.08 -4.77
C LEU A 118 -2.00 8.32 -4.22
N THR A 119 -2.61 7.26 -3.75
CA THR A 119 -3.81 7.29 -2.90
C THR A 119 -3.45 6.72 -1.53
N ALA A 120 -3.41 7.58 -0.51
CA ALA A 120 -3.04 7.25 0.86
C ALA A 120 -3.87 8.08 1.83
N PHE A 121 -3.93 7.68 3.10
CA PHE A 121 -4.59 8.50 4.11
C PHE A 121 -3.87 9.84 4.29
N GLU A 122 -4.65 10.88 4.57
CA GLU A 122 -4.12 12.20 4.89
C GLU A 122 -3.87 12.31 6.40
N GLY A 123 -2.72 12.86 6.76
CA GLY A 123 -2.37 13.17 8.14
C GLY A 123 -2.27 14.68 8.33
N ARG A 124 -3.04 15.23 9.27
CA ARG A 124 -2.94 16.63 9.71
C ARG A 124 -2.41 16.68 11.13
N PHE A 125 -1.38 17.47 11.34
CA PHE A 125 -0.81 17.70 12.66
C PHE A 125 -1.21 19.09 13.14
N GLU A 126 -2.11 19.13 14.13
CA GLU A 126 -2.68 20.37 14.68
C GLU A 126 -2.70 20.25 16.20
N ASP A 127 -2.32 21.30 16.91
CA ASP A 127 -2.30 21.38 18.38
C ASP A 127 -1.55 20.21 19.04
N GLY A 128 -0.42 19.77 18.44
CA GLY A 128 0.40 18.67 18.95
C GLY A 128 -0.21 17.28 18.77
N ARG A 129 -1.18 17.11 17.90
CA ARG A 129 -1.89 15.84 17.67
C ARG A 129 -2.11 15.58 16.17
N TRP A 130 -2.08 14.32 15.80
CA TRP A 130 -2.42 13.88 14.47
C TRP A 130 -3.92 13.59 14.35
N ARG A 131 -4.49 14.03 13.25
CA ARG A 131 -5.79 13.59 12.75
C ARG A 131 -5.57 12.87 11.42
N VAL A 132 -6.22 11.74 11.27
CA VAL A 132 -6.12 10.92 10.05
C VAL A 132 -7.46 10.92 9.35
N GLU A 133 -7.43 11.24 8.06
CA GLU A 133 -8.60 11.41 7.22
C GLU A 133 -8.43 10.59 5.92
N LEU A 134 -9.54 10.37 5.23
CA LEU A 134 -9.50 9.85 3.86
C LEU A 134 -8.83 10.89 2.93
N PRO A 135 -8.30 10.45 1.78
CA PRO A 135 -7.80 11.37 0.76
C PRO A 135 -8.83 12.46 0.42
N ALA A 136 -8.35 13.68 0.16
CA ALA A 136 -9.21 14.82 -0.13
C ALA A 136 -10.20 14.52 -1.27
N GLY A 137 -11.47 14.84 -1.04
CA GLY A 137 -12.55 14.59 -2.01
C GLY A 137 -13.02 13.14 -2.10
N MET A 138 -12.45 12.22 -1.33
CA MET A 138 -12.88 10.82 -1.31
C MET A 138 -14.03 10.62 -0.33
N THR A 139 -15.05 9.90 -0.79
CA THR A 139 -16.11 9.35 0.07
C THR A 139 -16.05 7.83 -0.02
N LEU A 140 -15.93 7.17 1.12
CA LEU A 140 -15.95 5.72 1.20
C LEU A 140 -17.36 5.25 1.57
N PRO A 141 -18.04 4.47 0.71
CA PRO A 141 -19.36 3.93 1.04
C PRO A 141 -19.30 3.05 2.30
N ALA A 142 -20.38 3.09 3.10
CA ALA A 142 -20.45 2.33 4.35
C ALA A 142 -20.16 0.83 4.13
N GLY A 143 -19.32 0.26 4.98
CA GLY A 143 -18.93 -1.14 4.93
C GLY A 143 -17.98 -1.51 3.77
N ARG A 144 -17.52 -0.56 2.97
CA ARG A 144 -16.52 -0.82 1.93
C ARG A 144 -15.12 -0.74 2.49
N ASP A 145 -14.27 -1.69 2.08
CA ASP A 145 -12.84 -1.62 2.31
C ASP A 145 -12.22 -0.51 1.45
N PHE A 146 -11.33 0.28 2.04
CA PHE A 146 -10.70 1.43 1.37
C PHE A 146 -9.91 1.01 0.14
N LYS A 147 -8.98 0.05 0.28
CA LYS A 147 -8.13 -0.38 -0.84
C LYS A 147 -8.95 -1.05 -1.95
N ALA A 148 -9.91 -1.90 -1.58
CA ALA A 148 -10.78 -2.54 -2.56
C ALA A 148 -11.67 -1.54 -3.30
N HIS A 149 -12.14 -0.47 -2.61
CA HIS A 149 -12.89 0.61 -3.24
C HIS A 149 -12.04 1.37 -4.27
N VAL A 150 -10.81 1.74 -3.90
CA VAL A 150 -9.89 2.44 -4.80
C VAL A 150 -9.56 1.58 -6.02
N VAL A 151 -9.25 0.29 -5.84
CA VAL A 151 -8.99 -0.64 -6.95
C VAL A 151 -10.19 -0.70 -7.90
N ALA A 152 -11.42 -0.77 -7.39
CA ALA A 152 -12.62 -0.78 -8.22
C ALA A 152 -12.76 0.52 -9.05
N CYS A 153 -12.46 1.68 -8.44
CA CYS A 153 -12.48 2.96 -9.14
C CYS A 153 -11.38 3.05 -10.22
N LEU A 154 -10.17 2.52 -9.93
CA LEU A 154 -9.07 2.48 -10.87
C LEU A 154 -9.40 1.56 -12.07
N ARG A 155 -9.94 0.37 -11.82
CA ARG A 155 -10.39 -0.54 -12.89
C ARG A 155 -11.44 0.11 -13.79
N ALA A 156 -12.37 0.86 -13.22
CA ALA A 156 -13.39 1.58 -14.00
C ALA A 156 -12.79 2.69 -14.88
N ARG A 157 -11.70 3.32 -14.46
CA ARG A 157 -10.98 4.35 -15.23
C ARG A 157 -10.07 3.76 -16.32
N HIS A 158 -9.66 2.50 -16.17
CA HIS A 158 -8.76 1.81 -17.09
C HIS A 158 -9.40 0.53 -17.65
N PRO A 159 -10.51 0.66 -18.42
CA PRO A 159 -11.18 -0.49 -19.00
C PRO A 159 -10.25 -1.23 -19.98
N GLY A 160 -10.25 -2.55 -19.92
CA GLY A 160 -9.40 -3.39 -20.78
C GLY A 160 -7.99 -3.63 -20.26
N HIS A 161 -7.60 -3.04 -19.10
CA HIS A 161 -6.35 -3.37 -18.42
C HIS A 161 -6.57 -4.53 -17.46
N ALA A 162 -5.62 -5.48 -17.44
CA ALA A 162 -5.57 -6.49 -16.39
C ALA A 162 -5.01 -5.84 -15.12
N ALA A 163 -5.76 -5.90 -14.02
CA ALA A 163 -5.34 -5.32 -12.76
C ALA A 163 -4.33 -6.21 -12.05
N VAL A 164 -3.18 -5.66 -11.70
CA VAL A 164 -2.10 -6.30 -10.96
C VAL A 164 -2.03 -5.66 -9.58
N TYR A 165 -2.13 -6.47 -8.52
CA TYR A 165 -1.91 -6.01 -7.15
C TYR A 165 -0.56 -6.47 -6.64
N VAL A 166 0.19 -5.55 -6.01
CA VAL A 166 1.48 -5.84 -5.37
C VAL A 166 1.37 -5.45 -3.89
N GLY A 167 1.62 -6.40 -2.97
CA GLY A 167 1.42 -6.14 -1.54
C GLY A 167 2.07 -7.15 -0.61
N ASP A 168 1.96 -6.93 0.70
CA ASP A 168 2.50 -7.82 1.74
C ASP A 168 1.56 -8.03 2.92
N GLY A 169 0.64 -7.09 3.17
CA GLY A 169 -0.13 -6.99 4.40
C GLY A 169 -1.49 -7.70 4.37
N ARG A 170 -2.05 -7.92 5.57
CA ARG A 170 -3.44 -8.39 5.73
C ARG A 170 -4.43 -7.42 5.10
N LEU A 171 -4.16 -6.11 5.21
CA LEU A 171 -5.06 -5.07 4.73
C LEU A 171 -5.03 -4.92 3.20
N ASP A 172 -4.13 -5.63 2.51
CA ASP A 172 -4.10 -5.73 1.05
C ASP A 172 -5.09 -6.75 0.51
N PHE A 173 -5.35 -7.80 1.29
CA PHE A 173 -6.10 -8.96 0.85
C PHE A 173 -7.49 -8.63 0.26
N PRO A 174 -8.32 -7.72 0.86
CA PRO A 174 -9.60 -7.35 0.27
C PRO A 174 -9.50 -6.75 -1.15
N ALA A 175 -8.45 -5.99 -1.42
CA ALA A 175 -8.17 -5.40 -2.73
C ALA A 175 -7.54 -6.41 -3.68
N ALA A 176 -6.50 -7.10 -3.24
CA ALA A 176 -5.75 -8.07 -4.03
C ALA A 176 -6.64 -9.14 -4.66
N ARG A 177 -7.56 -9.72 -3.87
CA ARG A 177 -8.51 -10.76 -4.35
C ARG A 177 -9.47 -10.30 -5.45
N THR A 178 -9.54 -9.01 -5.76
CA THR A 178 -10.35 -8.44 -6.84
C THR A 178 -9.54 -8.15 -8.09
N CYS A 179 -8.23 -8.38 -8.05
CA CYS A 179 -7.32 -8.16 -9.16
C CYS A 179 -7.10 -9.46 -9.98
N ASP A 180 -6.63 -9.29 -11.20
CA ASP A 180 -6.42 -10.40 -12.13
C ASP A 180 -5.11 -11.14 -11.85
N LEU A 181 -4.08 -10.42 -11.37
CA LEU A 181 -2.79 -10.96 -10.93
C LEU A 181 -2.43 -10.41 -9.55
N ILE A 182 -1.81 -11.23 -8.72
CA ILE A 182 -1.34 -10.84 -7.39
C ILE A 182 0.13 -11.19 -7.28
N PHE A 183 0.95 -10.18 -6.94
CA PHE A 183 2.32 -10.36 -6.47
C PHE A 183 2.36 -10.10 -4.97
N ALA A 184 2.71 -11.11 -4.20
CA ALA A 184 2.83 -10.99 -2.74
C ALA A 184 4.30 -11.08 -2.33
N VAL A 185 4.75 -10.20 -1.46
CA VAL A 185 6.09 -10.32 -0.86
C VAL A 185 6.22 -11.72 -0.25
N ARG A 186 7.34 -12.40 -0.54
CA ARG A 186 7.58 -13.78 -0.09
C ARG A 186 7.39 -13.90 1.42
N ASP A 187 6.74 -14.98 1.86
CA ASP A 187 6.44 -15.31 3.25
C ASP A 187 5.61 -14.26 4.02
N SER A 188 5.09 -13.27 3.32
CA SER A 188 4.28 -12.19 3.89
C SER A 188 2.90 -12.67 4.38
N THR A 189 2.20 -11.79 5.07
CA THR A 189 0.82 -12.06 5.50
C THR A 189 -0.14 -12.18 4.32
N LEU A 190 0.03 -11.36 3.27
CA LEU A 190 -0.77 -11.46 2.05
C LEU A 190 -0.57 -12.81 1.36
N ALA A 191 0.70 -13.26 1.22
CA ALA A 191 1.01 -14.57 0.62
C ALA A 191 0.31 -15.72 1.36
N LYS A 192 0.35 -15.70 2.70
CA LYS A 192 -0.33 -16.71 3.54
C LYS A 192 -1.84 -16.70 3.36
N LEU A 193 -2.45 -15.50 3.36
CA LEU A 193 -3.90 -15.37 3.16
C LEU A 193 -4.36 -15.81 1.78
N CYS A 194 -3.58 -15.52 0.72
CA CYS A 194 -3.87 -16.00 -0.63
C CYS A 194 -3.81 -17.54 -0.68
N ALA A 195 -2.77 -18.14 -0.10
CA ALA A 195 -2.62 -19.59 -0.04
C ALA A 195 -3.78 -20.25 0.74
N GLU A 196 -4.13 -19.72 1.91
CA GLU A 196 -5.26 -20.21 2.73
C GLU A 196 -6.60 -20.11 2.00
N ALA A 197 -6.78 -19.08 1.19
CA ALA A 197 -8.00 -18.86 0.40
C ALA A 197 -8.00 -19.59 -0.96
N GLY A 198 -6.91 -20.28 -1.33
CA GLY A 198 -6.76 -20.92 -2.64
C GLY A 198 -6.72 -19.95 -3.82
N ILE A 199 -6.30 -18.69 -3.58
CA ILE A 199 -6.18 -17.65 -4.61
C ILE A 199 -4.78 -17.70 -5.18
N PRO A 200 -4.61 -17.83 -6.52
CA PRO A 200 -3.29 -17.81 -7.16
C PRO A 200 -2.56 -16.49 -6.91
N PHE A 201 -1.28 -16.56 -6.63
CA PHE A 201 -0.38 -15.42 -6.49
C PHE A 201 1.05 -15.81 -6.85
N GLU A 202 1.86 -14.83 -7.22
CA GLU A 202 3.30 -14.97 -7.46
C GLU A 202 4.09 -14.38 -6.28
N PRO A 203 4.89 -15.16 -5.56
CA PRO A 203 5.76 -14.63 -4.51
C PRO A 203 6.95 -13.90 -5.13
N PHE A 204 7.33 -12.75 -4.55
CA PHE A 204 8.47 -11.98 -5.02
C PHE A 204 9.31 -11.44 -3.86
N ASP A 205 10.60 -11.22 -4.14
CA ASP A 205 11.56 -10.55 -3.25
C ASP A 205 12.01 -9.21 -3.82
N THR A 206 12.00 -9.07 -5.15
CA THR A 206 12.43 -7.86 -5.86
C THR A 206 11.44 -7.50 -6.97
N PHE A 207 11.33 -6.23 -7.30
CA PHE A 207 10.51 -5.76 -8.43
C PHE A 207 11.04 -6.22 -9.79
N ASP A 208 12.32 -6.63 -9.87
CA ASP A 208 12.86 -7.26 -11.10
C ASP A 208 12.18 -8.60 -11.41
N GLU A 209 11.71 -9.33 -10.40
CA GLU A 209 10.95 -10.57 -10.58
C GLU A 209 9.58 -10.27 -11.18
N ILE A 210 8.89 -9.23 -10.70
CA ILE A 210 7.62 -8.77 -11.25
C ILE A 210 7.81 -8.34 -12.72
N THR A 211 8.87 -7.56 -12.99
CA THR A 211 9.20 -7.11 -14.35
C THR A 211 9.36 -8.30 -15.30
N ARG A 212 10.08 -9.34 -14.90
CA ARG A 212 10.29 -10.54 -15.71
C ARG A 212 8.99 -11.32 -15.93
N ALA A 213 8.19 -11.50 -14.90
CA ALA A 213 6.91 -12.20 -14.99
C ALA A 213 5.95 -11.51 -15.97
N LEU A 214 5.81 -10.17 -15.86
CA LEU A 214 4.92 -9.40 -16.73
C LEU A 214 5.48 -9.16 -18.16
N ALA A 215 6.79 -9.24 -18.34
CA ALA A 215 7.40 -9.10 -19.67
C ALA A 215 7.33 -10.36 -20.52
N GLY A 216 7.17 -11.52 -19.90
CA GLY A 216 7.10 -12.83 -20.58
C GLY A 216 5.68 -13.30 -20.89
N SER A 217 4.67 -12.48 -20.58
CA SER A 217 3.25 -12.79 -20.75
C SER A 217 2.69 -12.31 -22.09
#